data_7e6c6ec5f813160e5b9b991e8d1570f3
#
_entry.id   7e6c6ec5f813160e5b9b991e8d1570f3
#
_cell.length_a   1.000
_cell.length_b   1.000
_cell.length_c   1.000
_cell.angle_alpha   90.00
_cell.angle_beta   90.00
_cell.angle_gamma   90.00
#
_symmetry.space_group_name_H-M   'P 1'
#
loop_
_entity.id
_entity.type
_entity.pdbx_description
1 polymer ?
#
loop_
_entity_poly.entity_id
_entity_poly.type
_entity_poly.pdbx_seq_one_letter_code
_entity_poly.pdbx_strand_id
1 'polypeptide(L)'
;MSNDLFNSFMTGPDEKGRFGNYGGRFVSETLMPLILSLEEEYEKAKTDQSFWDEMDHLWKHYVGRPSPLYFAEGLTERLGGAKVYLKRDELNHTGAHKINNVLGQILLARRMGKTRIIAETGAGQHGVATATVCAKFGLKCVVYMGAHDVERQKPNVFRMRLLGAEVVPGTSGRGTLKDAMNDALRDWVTNVRDTFYCIGTVAGPHPYPAMVRDFQAIIGKEAKEQILEAEGRLPDTIIAAIGGGSNAMGLFYPFLDDKDVRIIGVEAGGKGVTEKMEHCASLTGGRPGVLHGNRTYLLQDDDGQILEGYSISAGLDYPGIGPEHSWLHDTKRAEYVAITDKEALAAFQLCCAAEGIIPALEPSHALAHVMKIAPELPRDHLIVMNMCGRGDKDIFAVAKHLGFDMEEAD
;
A
#
# COMPACT_ATOMS: atom_id res chain seq x y z
N MET A 1 12.41 15.16 -23.98
CA MET A 1 13.77 14.95 -23.48
C MET A 1 13.97 13.44 -23.45
N SER A 2 15.04 12.94 -24.08
CA SER A 2 15.26 11.52 -24.35
C SER A 2 15.39 10.70 -23.05
N ASN A 3 14.80 9.50 -23.04
CA ASN A 3 14.85 8.50 -21.94
C ASN A 3 16.29 7.98 -21.62
N ASP A 4 17.32 8.54 -22.23
CA ASP A 4 18.71 8.07 -22.15
C ASP A 4 19.48 8.58 -20.91
N LEU A 5 18.81 9.29 -19.98
CA LEU A 5 19.48 9.89 -18.81
C LEU A 5 19.49 8.98 -17.55
N PHE A 6 18.81 7.83 -17.57
CA PHE A 6 18.74 6.96 -16.39
C PHE A 6 19.42 5.62 -16.67
N ASN A 7 20.58 5.40 -16.05
CA ASN A 7 21.25 4.09 -16.07
C ASN A 7 20.47 3.04 -15.23
N SER A 8 19.64 3.48 -14.26
CA SER A 8 18.86 2.63 -13.36
C SER A 8 17.63 3.34 -12.83
N PHE A 9 16.51 2.63 -12.73
CA PHE A 9 15.29 3.11 -12.08
C PHE A 9 15.35 3.00 -10.55
N MET A 10 16.41 2.40 -9.99
CA MET A 10 16.58 2.22 -8.54
C MET A 10 17.38 3.34 -7.87
N THR A 11 17.84 4.36 -8.61
CA THR A 11 18.71 5.43 -8.10
C THR A 11 17.98 6.57 -7.38
N GLY A 12 16.65 6.63 -7.44
CA GLY A 12 15.87 7.68 -6.76
C GLY A 12 15.62 7.39 -5.26
N PRO A 13 15.27 8.41 -4.50
CA PRO A 13 15.14 9.82 -4.87
C PRO A 13 16.47 10.57 -4.91
N ASP A 14 16.47 11.78 -5.50
CA ASP A 14 17.60 12.70 -5.43
C ASP A 14 17.79 13.30 -4.00
N GLU A 15 18.82 14.13 -3.80
CA GLU A 15 19.13 14.80 -2.52
C GLU A 15 18.00 15.72 -2.02
N LYS A 16 17.09 16.13 -2.89
CA LYS A 16 15.90 16.93 -2.55
C LYS A 16 14.67 16.06 -2.27
N GLY A 17 14.85 14.73 -2.26
CA GLY A 17 13.78 13.77 -2.04
C GLY A 17 12.84 13.63 -3.24
N ARG A 18 13.33 13.79 -4.47
CA ARG A 18 12.52 13.77 -5.70
C ARG A 18 12.82 12.56 -6.57
N PHE A 19 11.76 12.04 -7.17
CA PHE A 19 11.76 11.12 -8.30
C PHE A 19 11.39 11.92 -9.55
N GLY A 20 12.38 12.46 -10.28
CA GLY A 20 12.14 13.41 -11.34
C GLY A 20 11.42 14.68 -10.85
N ASN A 21 10.19 14.91 -11.33
CA ASN A 21 9.38 16.05 -10.93
C ASN A 21 8.54 15.82 -9.67
N TYR A 22 8.51 14.61 -9.09
CA TYR A 22 7.63 14.19 -8.02
C TYR A 22 8.39 14.01 -6.70
N GLY A 23 7.67 14.00 -5.57
CA GLY A 23 8.26 13.92 -4.24
C GLY A 23 8.51 15.27 -3.61
N GLY A 24 9.61 15.40 -2.86
CA GLY A 24 10.01 16.61 -2.15
C GLY A 24 9.44 16.71 -0.73
N ARG A 25 9.56 17.89 -0.11
CA ARG A 25 9.16 18.18 1.29
C ARG A 25 8.27 19.42 1.32
N PHE A 26 6.97 19.23 1.14
CA PHE A 26 5.97 20.32 1.17
C PHE A 26 5.27 20.31 2.53
N VAL A 27 6.00 20.68 3.57
CA VAL A 27 5.53 20.68 4.98
C VAL A 27 5.68 22.07 5.60
N SER A 28 4.98 22.29 6.72
CA SER A 28 5.16 23.51 7.53
C SER A 28 6.58 23.57 8.11
N GLU A 29 7.08 24.77 8.36
CA GLU A 29 8.42 25.02 8.91
C GLU A 29 8.63 24.31 10.26
N THR A 30 7.60 24.16 11.06
CA THR A 30 7.64 23.49 12.37
C THR A 30 7.94 22.00 12.26
N LEU A 31 7.62 21.34 11.15
CA LEU A 31 7.93 19.93 10.92
C LEU A 31 9.32 19.71 10.29
N MET A 32 9.91 20.71 9.65
CA MET A 32 11.14 20.54 8.89
C MET A 32 12.29 19.98 9.74
N PRO A 33 12.57 20.47 10.97
CA PRO A 33 13.64 19.90 11.78
C PRO A 33 13.44 18.41 12.09
N LEU A 34 12.18 17.99 12.33
CA LEU A 34 11.87 16.59 12.58
C LEU A 34 12.04 15.74 11.32
N ILE A 35 11.59 16.23 10.17
CA ILE A 35 11.77 15.54 8.87
C ILE A 35 13.26 15.33 8.56
N LEU A 36 14.09 16.34 8.77
CA LEU A 36 15.53 16.23 8.55
C LEU A 36 16.19 15.27 9.54
N SER A 37 15.77 15.30 10.81
CA SER A 37 16.24 14.33 11.81
C SER A 37 15.83 12.89 11.49
N LEU A 38 14.61 12.69 10.95
CA LEU A 38 14.17 11.38 10.49
C LEU A 38 15.00 10.90 9.29
N GLU A 39 15.26 11.78 8.32
CA GLU A 39 16.11 11.46 7.17
C GLU A 39 17.51 11.04 7.61
N GLU A 40 18.13 11.80 8.53
CA GLU A 40 19.44 11.46 9.09
C GLU A 40 19.45 10.09 9.78
N GLU A 41 18.44 9.80 10.59
CA GLU A 41 18.35 8.49 11.27
C GLU A 41 18.09 7.35 10.30
N TYR A 42 17.26 7.57 9.29
CA TYR A 42 17.00 6.60 8.23
C TYR A 42 18.26 6.31 7.40
N GLU A 43 19.03 7.34 7.01
CA GLU A 43 20.30 7.16 6.28
C GLU A 43 21.33 6.38 7.11
N LYS A 44 21.41 6.63 8.43
CA LYS A 44 22.24 5.81 9.34
C LYS A 44 21.78 4.36 9.37
N ALA A 45 20.47 4.15 9.51
CA ALA A 45 19.88 2.82 9.59
C ALA A 45 20.10 1.99 8.32
N LYS A 46 20.13 2.62 7.13
CA LYS A 46 20.40 1.91 5.87
C LYS A 46 21.73 1.16 5.85
N THR A 47 22.73 1.65 6.56
CA THR A 47 24.08 1.07 6.63
C THR A 47 24.39 0.38 7.96
N ASP A 48 23.48 0.42 8.91
CA ASP A 48 23.64 -0.20 10.23
C ASP A 48 23.19 -1.65 10.23
N GLN A 49 24.15 -2.58 10.24
CA GLN A 49 23.88 -4.01 10.26
C GLN A 49 23.00 -4.41 11.45
N SER A 50 23.17 -3.78 12.63
CA SER A 50 22.37 -4.11 13.81
C SER A 50 20.89 -3.77 13.65
N PHE A 51 20.59 -2.74 12.86
CA PHE A 51 19.19 -2.40 12.51
C PHE A 51 18.56 -3.49 11.64
N TRP A 52 19.30 -3.94 10.62
CA TRP A 52 18.80 -4.97 9.71
C TRP A 52 18.74 -6.35 10.36
N ASP A 53 19.68 -6.69 11.25
CA ASP A 53 19.62 -7.94 12.03
C ASP A 53 18.36 -7.97 12.93
N GLU A 54 17.99 -6.83 13.56
CA GLU A 54 16.73 -6.72 14.31
C GLU A 54 15.50 -6.81 13.39
N MET A 55 15.53 -6.15 12.23
CA MET A 55 14.47 -6.25 11.23
C MET A 55 14.28 -7.67 10.73
N ASP A 56 15.35 -8.35 10.32
CA ASP A 56 15.31 -9.72 9.82
C ASP A 56 14.79 -10.70 10.87
N HIS A 57 15.26 -10.54 12.13
CA HIS A 57 14.75 -11.31 13.27
C HIS A 57 13.23 -11.13 13.42
N LEU A 58 12.73 -9.89 13.38
CA LEU A 58 11.31 -9.58 13.52
C LEU A 58 10.50 -10.05 12.31
N TRP A 59 11.00 -9.86 11.11
CA TRP A 59 10.34 -10.38 9.91
C TRP A 59 10.18 -11.89 9.98
N LYS A 60 11.24 -12.61 10.34
CA LYS A 60 11.24 -14.08 10.42
C LYS A 60 10.38 -14.61 11.56
N HIS A 61 10.57 -14.12 12.78
CA HIS A 61 10.03 -14.75 14.00
C HIS A 61 8.75 -14.09 14.52
N TYR A 62 8.43 -12.89 14.08
CA TYR A 62 7.24 -12.16 14.51
C TYR A 62 6.23 -11.97 13.37
N VAL A 63 6.69 -11.64 12.17
CA VAL A 63 5.82 -11.49 10.99
C VAL A 63 5.51 -12.82 10.32
N GLY A 64 6.45 -13.75 10.31
CA GLY A 64 6.32 -15.06 9.67
C GLY A 64 6.82 -15.08 8.22
N ARG A 65 7.79 -14.19 7.89
CA ARG A 65 8.41 -14.17 6.57
C ARG A 65 9.51 -15.26 6.44
N PRO A 66 9.84 -15.70 5.19
CA PRO A 66 9.29 -15.24 3.92
C PRO A 66 7.84 -15.64 3.71
N SER A 67 7.02 -14.71 3.14
CA SER A 67 5.68 -15.07 2.70
C SER A 67 5.76 -16.03 1.51
N PRO A 68 4.90 -17.05 1.41
CA PRO A 68 4.96 -17.98 0.28
C PRO A 68 4.69 -17.31 -1.07
N LEU A 69 5.36 -17.80 -2.11
CA LEU A 69 4.93 -17.61 -3.49
C LEU A 69 4.14 -18.87 -3.88
N TYR A 70 2.85 -18.73 -4.07
CA TYR A 70 1.93 -19.84 -4.30
C TYR A 70 1.50 -19.91 -5.76
N PHE A 71 1.72 -21.08 -6.40
CA PHE A 71 1.15 -21.33 -7.72
C PHE A 71 -0.35 -21.54 -7.59
N ALA A 72 -1.13 -20.61 -8.13
CA ALA A 72 -2.60 -20.63 -8.09
C ALA A 72 -3.12 -21.54 -9.22
N GLU A 73 -3.08 -22.86 -9.00
CA GLU A 73 -3.43 -23.87 -9.99
C GLU A 73 -4.90 -23.75 -10.42
N GLY A 74 -5.80 -23.60 -9.47
CA GLY A 74 -7.22 -23.47 -9.74
C GLY A 74 -7.59 -22.22 -10.53
N LEU A 75 -6.92 -21.07 -10.25
CA LEU A 75 -7.07 -19.85 -11.04
C LEU A 75 -6.47 -20.04 -12.45
N THR A 76 -5.26 -20.61 -12.55
CA THR A 76 -4.60 -20.86 -13.81
C THR A 76 -5.44 -21.75 -14.74
N GLU A 77 -6.01 -22.82 -14.21
CA GLU A 77 -6.87 -23.71 -14.98
C GLU A 77 -8.17 -23.04 -15.44
N ARG A 78 -8.82 -22.30 -14.54
CA ARG A 78 -10.11 -21.64 -14.84
C ARG A 78 -9.98 -20.47 -15.81
N LEU A 79 -8.87 -19.73 -15.74
CA LEU A 79 -8.62 -18.62 -16.63
C LEU A 79 -8.12 -19.10 -18.00
N GLY A 80 -7.32 -20.17 -18.02
CA GLY A 80 -6.58 -20.60 -19.21
C GLY A 80 -5.48 -19.58 -19.58
N GLY A 81 -4.52 -19.95 -20.39
CA GLY A 81 -3.40 -19.06 -20.75
C GLY A 81 -2.31 -19.01 -19.68
N ALA A 82 -1.94 -17.80 -19.22
CA ALA A 82 -0.79 -17.59 -18.33
C ALA A 82 -0.87 -18.34 -16.99
N LYS A 83 0.29 -18.75 -16.46
CA LYS A 83 0.44 -19.25 -15.08
C LYS A 83 0.32 -18.09 -14.09
N VAL A 84 -0.47 -18.26 -13.04
CA VAL A 84 -0.70 -17.25 -12.00
C VAL A 84 -0.03 -17.67 -10.70
N TYR A 85 0.87 -16.82 -10.19
CA TYR A 85 1.50 -16.96 -8.89
C TYR A 85 1.02 -15.84 -7.95
N LEU A 86 0.67 -16.19 -6.73
CA LEU A 86 0.27 -15.26 -5.69
C LEU A 86 1.37 -15.12 -4.64
N LYS A 87 1.92 -13.91 -4.47
CA LYS A 87 2.77 -13.58 -3.32
C LYS A 87 1.88 -13.35 -2.10
N ARG A 88 1.91 -14.30 -1.16
CA ARG A 88 0.93 -14.50 -0.09
C ARG A 88 1.19 -13.60 1.13
N ASP A 89 1.22 -12.28 0.97
CA ASP A 89 1.45 -11.32 2.09
C ASP A 89 0.24 -11.21 3.05
N GLU A 90 -0.91 -11.72 2.68
CA GLU A 90 -2.06 -11.83 3.55
C GLU A 90 -1.88 -12.86 4.69
N LEU A 91 -0.86 -13.73 4.58
CA LEU A 91 -0.49 -14.68 5.62
C LEU A 91 0.44 -14.08 6.69
N ASN A 92 0.96 -12.89 6.47
CA ASN A 92 1.78 -12.20 7.46
C ASN A 92 1.00 -11.91 8.74
N HIS A 93 1.71 -11.81 9.86
CA HIS A 93 1.12 -11.32 11.11
C HIS A 93 0.37 -10.00 10.85
N THR A 94 -0.82 -9.85 11.41
CA THR A 94 -1.84 -8.82 11.15
C THR A 94 -2.67 -9.01 9.87
N GLY A 95 -2.30 -9.94 8.99
CA GLY A 95 -3.11 -10.31 7.82
C GLY A 95 -2.92 -9.43 6.59
N ALA A 96 -1.80 -8.71 6.48
CA ALA A 96 -1.47 -7.85 5.34
C ALA A 96 0.02 -7.47 5.32
N HIS A 97 0.47 -6.84 4.22
CA HIS A 97 1.82 -6.33 4.02
C HIS A 97 2.23 -5.18 4.95
N LYS A 98 1.29 -4.48 5.59
CA LYS A 98 1.54 -3.25 6.35
C LYS A 98 2.55 -3.42 7.48
N ILE A 99 2.58 -4.59 8.12
CA ILE A 99 3.47 -4.90 9.25
C ILE A 99 4.97 -4.74 8.89
N ASN A 100 5.35 -5.01 7.63
CA ASN A 100 6.74 -4.92 7.18
C ASN A 100 7.30 -3.51 7.38
N ASN A 101 6.57 -2.52 6.87
CA ASN A 101 6.91 -1.11 6.94
C ASN A 101 6.80 -0.57 8.38
N VAL A 102 5.72 -0.92 9.09
CA VAL A 102 5.49 -0.42 10.45
C VAL A 102 6.63 -0.81 11.40
N LEU A 103 7.15 -2.03 11.30
CA LEU A 103 8.31 -2.45 12.07
C LEU A 103 9.51 -1.53 11.85
N GLY A 104 9.88 -1.25 10.61
CA GLY A 104 11.01 -0.38 10.29
C GLY A 104 10.82 1.04 10.83
N GLN A 105 9.64 1.63 10.63
CA GLN A 105 9.34 2.97 11.13
C GLN A 105 9.36 3.03 12.66
N ILE A 106 8.80 2.04 13.35
CA ILE A 106 8.78 2.02 14.83
C ILE A 106 10.18 1.80 15.41
N LEU A 107 11.03 0.99 14.77
CA LEU A 107 12.44 0.87 15.18
C LEU A 107 13.20 2.20 15.03
N LEU A 108 12.99 2.93 13.94
CA LEU A 108 13.54 4.29 13.78
C LEU A 108 13.00 5.24 14.84
N ALA A 109 11.69 5.25 15.09
CA ALA A 109 11.07 6.07 16.13
C ALA A 109 11.69 5.83 17.52
N ARG A 110 11.95 4.56 17.89
CA ARG A 110 12.63 4.18 19.14
C ARG A 110 14.06 4.70 19.19
N ARG A 111 14.82 4.61 18.10
CA ARG A 111 16.18 5.15 18.00
C ARG A 111 16.20 6.68 18.15
N MET A 112 15.16 7.36 17.63
CA MET A 112 14.95 8.80 17.79
C MET A 112 14.43 9.19 19.19
N GLY A 113 14.24 8.24 20.12
CA GLY A 113 13.72 8.49 21.47
C GLY A 113 12.25 8.89 21.52
N LYS A 114 11.46 8.58 20.49
CA LYS A 114 10.03 8.89 20.46
C LYS A 114 9.24 7.90 21.33
N THR A 115 8.27 8.44 22.08
CA THR A 115 7.49 7.66 23.06
C THR A 115 6.02 7.53 22.68
N ARG A 116 5.57 8.31 21.70
CA ARG A 116 4.22 8.33 21.17
C ARG A 116 4.24 8.15 19.66
N ILE A 117 3.42 7.24 19.17
CA ILE A 117 3.24 6.96 17.74
C ILE A 117 1.82 7.37 17.34
N ILE A 118 1.72 8.10 16.24
CA ILE A 118 0.44 8.34 15.58
C ILE A 118 0.44 7.69 14.21
N ALA A 119 -0.74 7.30 13.74
CA ALA A 119 -0.94 6.74 12.41
C ALA A 119 -2.30 7.14 11.85
N GLU A 120 -2.41 7.18 10.54
CA GLU A 120 -3.69 7.21 9.81
C GLU A 120 -4.10 5.82 9.39
N THR A 121 -5.39 5.60 9.15
CA THR A 121 -5.85 4.36 8.52
C THR A 121 -7.20 4.54 7.83
N GLY A 122 -7.41 3.86 6.70
CA GLY A 122 -8.70 3.73 6.00
C GLY A 122 -9.31 2.36 6.31
N ALA A 123 -8.84 1.30 5.63
CA ALA A 123 -9.30 -0.09 5.87
C ALA A 123 -9.00 -0.64 7.27
N GLY A 124 -8.22 0.08 8.08
CA GLY A 124 -7.82 -0.35 9.41
C GLY A 124 -6.56 -1.20 9.47
N GLN A 125 -6.06 -1.74 8.37
CA GLN A 125 -4.91 -2.65 8.37
C GLN A 125 -3.61 -1.97 8.81
N HIS A 126 -3.38 -0.71 8.40
CA HIS A 126 -2.22 0.04 8.87
C HIS A 126 -2.33 0.37 10.36
N GLY A 127 -3.52 0.79 10.81
CA GLY A 127 -3.79 1.04 12.22
C GLY A 127 -3.59 -0.20 13.08
N VAL A 128 -4.08 -1.36 12.65
CA VAL A 128 -3.85 -2.64 13.35
C VAL A 128 -2.36 -2.99 13.41
N ALA A 129 -1.62 -2.86 12.30
CA ALA A 129 -0.18 -3.11 12.28
C ALA A 129 0.57 -2.17 13.24
N THR A 130 0.23 -0.87 13.24
CA THR A 130 0.85 0.13 14.12
C THR A 130 0.52 -0.16 15.59
N ALA A 131 -0.74 -0.42 15.92
CA ALA A 131 -1.15 -0.80 17.27
C ALA A 131 -0.43 -2.07 17.76
N THR A 132 -0.29 -3.08 16.88
CA THR A 132 0.40 -4.34 17.17
C THR A 132 1.87 -4.11 17.54
N VAL A 133 2.59 -3.34 16.74
CA VAL A 133 4.02 -3.07 16.98
C VAL A 133 4.21 -2.14 18.17
N CYS A 134 3.32 -1.15 18.37
CA CYS A 134 3.34 -0.29 19.57
C CYS A 134 3.09 -1.10 20.84
N ALA A 135 2.13 -2.03 20.85
CA ALA A 135 1.89 -2.91 21.99
C ALA A 135 3.12 -3.76 22.30
N LYS A 136 3.77 -4.35 21.27
CA LYS A 136 5.00 -5.12 21.42
C LYS A 136 6.12 -4.35 22.09
N PHE A 137 6.28 -3.06 21.80
CA PHE A 137 7.37 -2.22 22.31
C PHE A 137 6.95 -1.28 23.46
N GLY A 138 5.72 -1.36 23.96
CA GLY A 138 5.24 -0.55 25.07
C GLY A 138 5.12 0.96 24.75
N LEU A 139 4.81 1.31 23.49
CA LEU A 139 4.68 2.69 23.03
C LEU A 139 3.21 3.14 23.04
N LYS A 140 2.96 4.41 23.33
CA LYS A 140 1.63 5.00 23.16
C LYS A 140 1.27 5.03 21.68
N CYS A 141 0.04 4.60 21.34
CA CYS A 141 -0.46 4.56 19.98
C CYS A 141 -1.78 5.30 19.85
N VAL A 142 -1.84 6.25 18.91
CA VAL A 142 -3.09 6.94 18.52
C VAL A 142 -3.29 6.74 17.02
N VAL A 143 -4.45 6.23 16.64
CA VAL A 143 -4.80 5.98 15.24
C VAL A 143 -5.97 6.87 14.82
N TYR A 144 -5.73 7.72 13.83
CA TYR A 144 -6.74 8.52 13.18
C TYR A 144 -7.41 7.71 12.08
N MET A 145 -8.73 7.67 12.10
CA MET A 145 -9.52 6.92 11.15
C MET A 145 -10.78 7.71 10.80
N GLY A 146 -11.11 7.83 9.53
CA GLY A 146 -12.33 8.55 9.13
C GLY A 146 -13.56 7.92 9.76
N ALA A 147 -14.52 8.75 10.20
CA ALA A 147 -15.73 8.27 10.87
C ALA A 147 -16.53 7.29 10.01
N HIS A 148 -16.57 7.50 8.69
CA HIS A 148 -17.19 6.58 7.74
C HIS A 148 -16.45 5.24 7.69
N ASP A 149 -15.11 5.26 7.73
CA ASP A 149 -14.29 4.04 7.72
C ASP A 149 -14.38 3.28 9.04
N VAL A 150 -14.53 3.97 10.18
CA VAL A 150 -14.77 3.34 11.50
C VAL A 150 -15.99 2.44 11.44
N GLU A 151 -17.07 2.90 10.80
CA GLU A 151 -18.29 2.11 10.65
C GLU A 151 -18.13 0.94 9.68
N ARG A 152 -17.42 1.14 8.55
CA ARG A 152 -17.19 0.08 7.55
C ARG A 152 -16.27 -1.03 8.06
N GLN A 153 -15.35 -0.72 8.99
CA GLN A 153 -14.23 -1.58 9.39
C GLN A 153 -14.20 -1.85 10.91
N LYS A 154 -15.37 -2.00 11.54
CA LYS A 154 -15.53 -2.29 12.97
C LYS A 154 -14.62 -3.39 13.52
N PRO A 155 -14.39 -4.53 12.82
CA PRO A 155 -13.48 -5.57 13.31
C PRO A 155 -12.04 -5.06 13.51
N ASN A 156 -11.52 -4.22 12.62
CA ASN A 156 -10.18 -3.66 12.76
C ASN A 156 -10.14 -2.59 13.85
N VAL A 157 -11.19 -1.78 14.00
CA VAL A 157 -11.31 -0.82 15.11
C VAL A 157 -11.24 -1.54 16.46
N PHE A 158 -11.95 -2.64 16.60
CA PHE A 158 -11.92 -3.44 17.82
C PHE A 158 -10.51 -4.04 18.07
N ARG A 159 -9.85 -4.57 17.04
CA ARG A 159 -8.47 -5.07 17.13
C ARG A 159 -7.50 -4.00 17.62
N MET A 160 -7.56 -2.78 17.07
CA MET A 160 -6.72 -1.66 17.51
C MET A 160 -6.92 -1.33 18.99
N ARG A 161 -8.18 -1.24 19.44
CA ARG A 161 -8.52 -0.98 20.85
C ARG A 161 -8.06 -2.12 21.77
N LEU A 162 -8.23 -3.36 21.36
CA LEU A 162 -7.74 -4.53 22.11
C LEU A 162 -6.22 -4.53 22.28
N LEU A 163 -5.48 -3.98 21.29
CA LEU A 163 -4.02 -3.79 21.33
C LEU A 163 -3.59 -2.55 22.10
N GLY A 164 -4.54 -1.83 22.73
CA GLY A 164 -4.26 -0.67 23.57
C GLY A 164 -4.12 0.65 22.81
N ALA A 165 -4.43 0.70 21.52
CA ALA A 165 -4.41 1.95 20.77
C ALA A 165 -5.69 2.76 21.00
N GLU A 166 -5.53 4.07 21.08
CA GLU A 166 -6.63 5.04 20.98
C GLU A 166 -7.01 5.19 19.51
N VAL A 167 -8.30 5.02 19.19
CA VAL A 167 -8.81 5.25 17.82
C VAL A 167 -9.65 6.52 17.85
N VAL A 168 -9.18 7.53 17.11
CA VAL A 168 -9.81 8.86 17.01
C VAL A 168 -10.57 8.96 15.68
N PRO A 169 -11.92 9.00 15.71
CA PRO A 169 -12.72 9.19 14.50
C PRO A 169 -12.58 10.61 13.95
N GLY A 170 -12.13 10.75 12.71
CA GLY A 170 -12.14 12.02 11.98
C GLY A 170 -13.53 12.31 11.39
N THR A 171 -14.12 13.45 11.75
CA THR A 171 -15.47 13.87 11.30
C THR A 171 -15.44 14.94 10.21
N SER A 172 -14.26 15.43 9.82
CA SER A 172 -14.10 16.38 8.71
C SER A 172 -14.26 15.69 7.35
N GLY A 173 -14.61 16.46 6.32
CA GLY A 173 -14.76 15.97 4.96
C GLY A 173 -15.80 14.84 4.85
N ARG A 174 -15.45 13.77 4.16
CA ARG A 174 -16.29 12.54 4.06
C ARG A 174 -16.01 11.52 5.15
N GLY A 175 -15.06 11.80 6.05
CA GLY A 175 -14.64 10.87 7.08
C GLY A 175 -13.94 9.63 6.51
N THR A 176 -13.04 9.82 5.54
CA THR A 176 -12.24 8.76 4.90
C THR A 176 -10.74 8.92 5.19
N LEU A 177 -9.91 8.08 4.57
CA LEU A 177 -8.45 8.04 4.77
C LEU A 177 -7.78 9.41 4.58
N LYS A 178 -8.20 10.21 3.56
CA LYS A 178 -7.64 11.57 3.34
C LYS A 178 -7.83 12.46 4.57
N ASP A 179 -9.00 12.42 5.17
CA ASP A 179 -9.34 13.24 6.34
C ASP A 179 -8.58 12.77 7.59
N ALA A 180 -8.44 11.45 7.75
CA ALA A 180 -7.62 10.87 8.81
C ALA A 180 -6.13 11.31 8.70
N MET A 181 -5.57 11.37 7.48
CA MET A 181 -4.21 11.90 7.26
C MET A 181 -4.10 13.37 7.64
N ASN A 182 -5.11 14.19 7.32
CA ASN A 182 -5.13 15.59 7.71
C ASN A 182 -5.13 15.76 9.24
N ASP A 183 -5.91 14.95 9.95
CA ASP A 183 -5.98 14.99 11.42
C ASP A 183 -4.66 14.52 12.05
N ALA A 184 -4.07 13.45 11.53
CA ALA A 184 -2.75 12.98 11.97
C ALA A 184 -1.66 14.05 11.75
N LEU A 185 -1.65 14.73 10.61
CA LEU A 185 -0.71 15.83 10.34
C LEU A 185 -0.89 17.01 11.30
N ARG A 186 -2.12 17.39 11.68
CA ARG A 186 -2.39 18.43 12.66
C ARG A 186 -1.88 18.06 14.06
N ASP A 187 -2.12 16.82 14.49
CA ASP A 187 -1.56 16.30 15.73
C ASP A 187 -0.02 16.33 15.71
N TRP A 188 0.57 15.87 14.60
CA TRP A 188 2.02 15.81 14.46
C TRP A 188 2.68 17.19 14.61
N VAL A 189 2.15 18.20 13.92
CA VAL A 189 2.61 19.60 14.04
C VAL A 189 2.54 20.09 15.50
N THR A 190 1.50 19.68 16.23
CA THR A 190 1.28 20.10 17.61
C THR A 190 2.24 19.41 18.59
N ASN A 191 2.59 18.14 18.34
CA ASN A 191 3.29 17.26 19.28
C ASN A 191 4.64 16.74 18.73
N VAL A 192 5.37 17.55 17.96
CA VAL A 192 6.60 17.15 17.25
C VAL A 192 7.71 16.57 18.14
N ARG A 193 7.74 16.95 19.42
CA ARG A 193 8.87 16.62 20.33
C ARG A 193 8.94 15.13 20.66
N ASP A 194 7.81 14.54 21.04
CA ASP A 194 7.72 13.16 21.55
C ASP A 194 7.03 12.20 20.59
N THR A 195 6.41 12.74 19.55
CA THR A 195 5.53 12.00 18.64
C THR A 195 6.24 11.68 17.32
N PHE A 196 6.07 10.44 16.86
CA PHE A 196 6.45 9.98 15.54
C PHE A 196 5.18 9.68 14.73
N TYR A 197 5.12 10.18 13.51
CA TYR A 197 4.05 9.81 12.59
C TYR A 197 4.47 8.61 11.74
N CYS A 198 3.81 7.48 11.97
CA CYS A 198 3.99 6.24 11.20
C CYS A 198 3.07 6.26 9.98
N ILE A 199 3.59 6.63 8.81
CA ILE A 199 2.82 6.72 7.57
C ILE A 199 2.65 5.34 6.93
N GLY A 200 1.40 5.00 6.55
CA GLY A 200 1.02 3.67 6.08
C GLY A 200 1.29 3.39 4.59
N THR A 201 1.80 4.34 3.84
CA THR A 201 2.01 4.20 2.38
C THR A 201 3.25 4.94 1.90
N VAL A 202 3.62 4.76 0.62
CA VAL A 202 4.76 5.43 -0.04
C VAL A 202 4.44 6.88 -0.43
N ALA A 203 3.60 7.56 0.34
CA ALA A 203 3.26 8.98 0.21
C ALA A 203 3.84 9.79 1.37
N GLY A 204 3.59 11.08 1.39
CA GLY A 204 4.12 11.97 2.40
C GLY A 204 5.41 12.68 2.00
N PRO A 205 5.92 13.57 2.85
CA PRO A 205 7.17 14.28 2.57
C PRO A 205 8.37 13.32 2.60
N HIS A 206 9.39 13.59 1.80
CA HIS A 206 10.65 12.87 1.92
C HIS A 206 11.17 12.95 3.39
N PRO A 207 11.66 11.83 4.02
CA PRO A 207 12.08 10.57 3.40
C PRO A 207 10.99 9.47 3.32
N TYR A 208 9.75 9.72 3.74
CA TYR A 208 8.72 8.68 3.85
C TYR A 208 8.54 7.81 2.59
N PRO A 209 8.42 8.37 1.36
CA PRO A 209 8.22 7.51 0.19
C PRO A 209 9.34 6.48 0.00
N ALA A 210 10.60 6.91 0.11
CA ALA A 210 11.76 6.01 -0.03
C ALA A 210 11.88 5.03 1.14
N MET A 211 11.69 5.52 2.37
CA MET A 211 11.77 4.73 3.59
C MET A 211 10.72 3.61 3.61
N VAL A 212 9.46 3.94 3.31
CA VAL A 212 8.37 2.95 3.24
C VAL A 212 8.63 1.95 2.13
N ARG A 213 9.08 2.39 0.95
CA ARG A 213 9.49 1.52 -0.15
C ARG A 213 10.55 0.51 0.31
N ASP A 214 11.62 0.97 0.93
CA ASP A 214 12.75 0.12 1.31
C ASP A 214 12.34 -0.95 2.31
N PHE A 215 11.46 -0.62 3.28
CA PHE A 215 10.91 -1.60 4.22
C PHE A 215 9.89 -2.55 3.57
N GLN A 216 9.23 -2.14 2.50
CA GLN A 216 8.32 -3.02 1.75
C GLN A 216 9.03 -3.84 0.66
N ALA A 217 10.23 -3.45 0.25
CA ALA A 217 10.97 -4.10 -0.83
C ALA A 217 11.28 -5.59 -0.56
N ILE A 218 11.17 -6.03 0.68
CA ILE A 218 11.26 -7.46 1.05
C ILE A 218 10.25 -8.31 0.29
N ILE A 219 9.08 -7.76 -0.09
CA ILE A 219 8.06 -8.44 -0.88
C ILE A 219 8.63 -8.89 -2.23
N GLY A 220 9.20 -7.95 -2.97
CA GLY A 220 9.74 -8.21 -4.29
C GLY A 220 11.07 -8.99 -4.26
N LYS A 221 11.91 -8.76 -3.24
CA LYS A 221 13.14 -9.54 -3.04
C LYS A 221 12.81 -11.03 -2.90
N GLU A 222 11.92 -11.38 -1.99
CA GLU A 222 11.47 -12.76 -1.80
C GLU A 222 10.76 -13.31 -3.05
N ALA A 223 9.87 -12.52 -3.68
CA ALA A 223 9.17 -12.97 -4.88
C ALA A 223 10.12 -13.30 -6.02
N LYS A 224 11.19 -12.50 -6.18
CA LYS A 224 12.23 -12.70 -7.20
C LYS A 224 13.02 -14.00 -6.98
N GLU A 225 13.44 -14.25 -5.75
CA GLU A 225 14.13 -15.49 -5.37
C GLU A 225 13.23 -16.71 -5.54
N GLN A 226 12.00 -16.64 -5.03
CA GLN A 226 11.04 -17.74 -5.07
C GLN A 226 10.59 -18.12 -6.49
N ILE A 227 10.40 -17.15 -7.39
CA ILE A 227 10.02 -17.46 -8.77
C ILE A 227 11.20 -18.04 -9.55
N LEU A 228 12.43 -17.60 -9.27
CA LEU A 228 13.64 -18.20 -9.84
C LEU A 228 13.82 -19.65 -9.37
N GLU A 229 13.52 -19.95 -8.11
CA GLU A 229 13.52 -21.30 -7.58
C GLU A 229 12.44 -22.18 -8.24
N ALA A 230 11.21 -21.65 -8.42
CA ALA A 230 10.08 -22.40 -8.93
C ALA A 230 10.12 -22.63 -10.45
N GLU A 231 10.52 -21.64 -11.25
CA GLU A 231 10.41 -21.65 -12.71
C GLU A 231 11.78 -21.51 -13.44
N GLY A 232 12.87 -21.27 -12.71
CA GLY A 232 14.22 -21.09 -13.28
C GLY A 232 14.42 -19.77 -14.03
N ARG A 233 13.43 -18.86 -14.02
CA ARG A 233 13.47 -17.58 -14.72
C ARG A 233 12.64 -16.51 -14.00
N LEU A 234 12.84 -15.25 -14.36
CA LEU A 234 12.02 -14.15 -13.90
C LEU A 234 10.58 -14.23 -14.44
N PRO A 235 9.60 -13.61 -13.77
CA PRO A 235 8.24 -13.53 -14.30
C PRO A 235 8.20 -12.61 -15.52
N ASP A 236 7.25 -12.84 -16.41
CA ASP A 236 7.02 -11.95 -17.54
C ASP A 236 6.23 -10.71 -17.12
N THR A 237 5.37 -10.86 -16.11
CA THR A 237 4.52 -9.77 -15.60
C THR A 237 4.42 -9.82 -14.07
N ILE A 238 4.55 -8.65 -13.42
CA ILE A 238 4.23 -8.47 -12.01
C ILE A 238 3.07 -7.48 -11.85
N ILE A 239 2.14 -7.77 -10.94
CA ILE A 239 0.89 -7.01 -10.78
C ILE A 239 0.61 -6.76 -9.30
N ALA A 240 0.19 -5.53 -8.96
CA ALA A 240 -0.29 -5.21 -7.63
C ALA A 240 -1.36 -4.11 -7.64
N ALA A 241 -2.27 -4.16 -6.66
CA ALA A 241 -3.28 -3.11 -6.44
C ALA A 241 -2.64 -1.85 -5.87
N ILE A 242 -3.20 -0.69 -6.21
CA ILE A 242 -2.67 0.61 -5.83
C ILE A 242 -3.76 1.48 -5.21
N GLY A 243 -3.55 1.84 -3.93
CA GLY A 243 -4.11 3.02 -3.31
C GLY A 243 -3.00 4.06 -3.24
N GLY A 244 -2.40 4.30 -2.06
CA GLY A 244 -1.14 5.05 -1.98
C GLY A 244 0.08 4.31 -2.57
N GLY A 245 0.01 2.98 -2.76
CA GLY A 245 0.92 2.19 -3.57
C GLY A 245 2.05 1.47 -2.83
N SER A 246 2.00 1.31 -1.49
CA SER A 246 3.14 0.71 -0.75
C SER A 246 3.36 -0.77 -1.03
N ASN A 247 2.30 -1.59 -1.15
CA ASN A 247 2.44 -2.99 -1.50
C ASN A 247 2.98 -3.17 -2.93
N ALA A 248 2.50 -2.34 -3.85
CA ALA A 248 2.94 -2.35 -5.25
C ALA A 248 4.40 -1.94 -5.36
N MET A 249 4.81 -0.85 -4.70
CA MET A 249 6.21 -0.43 -4.71
C MET A 249 7.12 -1.47 -4.06
N GLY A 250 6.65 -2.13 -2.99
CA GLY A 250 7.38 -3.24 -2.36
C GLY A 250 7.63 -4.41 -3.31
N LEU A 251 6.64 -4.77 -4.15
CA LEU A 251 6.81 -5.78 -5.19
C LEU A 251 7.67 -5.27 -6.35
N PHE A 252 7.41 -4.04 -6.84
CA PHE A 252 7.99 -3.51 -8.09
C PHE A 252 9.47 -3.15 -7.96
N TYR A 253 9.86 -2.55 -6.83
CA TYR A 253 11.19 -1.96 -6.66
C TYR A 253 12.35 -2.91 -7.01
N PRO A 254 12.39 -4.16 -6.52
CA PRO A 254 13.46 -5.11 -6.89
C PRO A 254 13.48 -5.54 -8.37
N PHE A 255 12.42 -5.25 -9.13
CA PHE A 255 12.29 -5.57 -10.55
C PHE A 255 12.43 -4.35 -11.47
N LEU A 256 12.67 -3.15 -10.93
CA LEU A 256 12.65 -1.93 -11.73
C LEU A 256 13.70 -1.93 -12.86
N ASP A 257 14.85 -2.55 -12.63
CA ASP A 257 15.93 -2.65 -13.64
C ASP A 257 15.85 -3.91 -14.51
N ASP A 258 14.94 -4.85 -14.21
CA ASP A 258 14.65 -6.00 -15.06
C ASP A 258 13.72 -5.57 -16.20
N LYS A 259 14.28 -5.03 -17.27
CA LYS A 259 13.53 -4.33 -18.34
C LYS A 259 12.53 -5.23 -19.08
N ASP A 260 12.76 -6.52 -19.10
CA ASP A 260 11.88 -7.52 -19.74
C ASP A 260 10.67 -7.89 -18.86
N VAL A 261 10.69 -7.52 -17.57
CA VAL A 261 9.57 -7.73 -16.67
C VAL A 261 8.57 -6.58 -16.83
N ARG A 262 7.36 -6.91 -17.29
CA ARG A 262 6.24 -5.97 -17.37
C ARG A 262 5.69 -5.68 -15.98
N ILE A 263 5.49 -4.41 -15.64
CA ILE A 263 5.01 -3.95 -14.33
C ILE A 263 3.66 -3.28 -14.48
N ILE A 264 2.65 -3.77 -13.76
CA ILE A 264 1.28 -3.25 -13.85
C ILE A 264 0.75 -2.89 -12.45
N GLY A 265 0.43 -1.61 -12.27
CA GLY A 265 -0.31 -1.10 -11.11
C GLY A 265 -1.81 -1.03 -11.41
N VAL A 266 -2.64 -1.52 -10.50
CA VAL A 266 -4.09 -1.57 -10.67
C VAL A 266 -4.77 -0.64 -9.68
N GLU A 267 -5.37 0.43 -10.18
CA GLU A 267 -6.07 1.46 -9.43
C GLU A 267 -7.56 1.11 -9.25
N ALA A 268 -8.18 1.70 -8.22
CA ALA A 268 -9.62 1.56 -7.99
C ALA A 268 -10.42 2.46 -8.94
N GLY A 269 -11.03 1.84 -9.93
CA GLY A 269 -11.92 2.49 -10.90
C GLY A 269 -13.32 2.76 -10.39
N GLY A 270 -13.67 2.33 -9.18
CA GLY A 270 -14.96 2.60 -8.54
C GLY A 270 -16.14 2.21 -9.42
N LYS A 271 -17.00 3.17 -9.75
CA LYS A 271 -18.12 3.00 -10.70
C LYS A 271 -17.73 3.25 -12.16
N GLY A 272 -16.48 3.57 -12.41
CA GLY A 272 -15.91 3.90 -13.72
C GLY A 272 -15.11 5.21 -13.68
N VAL A 273 -14.01 5.28 -14.43
CA VAL A 273 -13.19 6.49 -14.55
C VAL A 273 -13.91 7.45 -15.50
N THR A 274 -14.69 8.36 -14.92
CA THR A 274 -15.51 9.36 -15.63
C THR A 274 -15.37 10.73 -14.97
N GLU A 275 -15.87 11.77 -15.62
CA GLU A 275 -15.91 13.14 -15.07
C GLU A 275 -16.68 13.27 -13.74
N LYS A 276 -17.53 12.28 -13.40
CA LYS A 276 -18.24 12.26 -12.11
C LYS A 276 -17.36 11.93 -10.90
N MET A 277 -16.11 11.59 -11.13
CA MET A 277 -15.09 11.29 -10.08
C MET A 277 -15.54 10.22 -9.05
N GLU A 278 -16.35 9.25 -9.49
CA GLU A 278 -16.74 8.11 -8.65
C GLU A 278 -15.70 6.99 -8.70
N HIS A 279 -14.41 7.35 -8.56
CA HIS A 279 -13.23 6.46 -8.60
C HIS A 279 -12.07 7.03 -7.78
N CYS A 280 -11.01 6.23 -7.54
CA CYS A 280 -9.75 6.64 -6.92
C CYS A 280 -8.53 6.40 -7.83
N ALA A 281 -8.72 6.39 -9.13
CA ALA A 281 -7.67 6.18 -10.12
C ALA A 281 -6.90 7.50 -10.37
N SER A 282 -5.87 7.76 -9.55
CA SER A 282 -5.14 9.03 -9.55
C SER A 282 -4.19 9.19 -10.75
N LEU A 283 -3.61 8.11 -11.27
CA LEU A 283 -2.75 8.16 -12.46
C LEU A 283 -3.55 8.13 -13.76
N THR A 284 -4.64 7.36 -13.80
CA THR A 284 -5.48 7.25 -15.00
C THR A 284 -6.45 8.43 -15.18
N GLY A 285 -6.90 9.04 -14.08
CA GLY A 285 -7.91 10.09 -14.11
C GLY A 285 -7.52 11.40 -13.43
N GLY A 286 -6.32 11.51 -12.87
CA GLY A 286 -5.86 12.68 -12.14
C GLY A 286 -4.78 13.47 -12.89
N ARG A 287 -4.19 14.44 -12.19
CA ARG A 287 -3.10 15.28 -12.70
C ARG A 287 -2.09 15.65 -11.59
N PRO A 288 -0.85 16.09 -11.92
CA PRO A 288 0.14 16.47 -10.94
C PRO A 288 -0.28 17.64 -10.06
N GLY A 289 -0.05 17.51 -8.74
CA GLY A 289 -0.29 18.54 -7.74
C GLY A 289 0.46 18.23 -6.45
N VAL A 290 0.12 18.88 -5.34
CA VAL A 290 0.73 18.63 -4.02
C VAL A 290 -0.35 18.15 -3.05
N LEU A 291 -0.08 17.03 -2.40
CA LEU A 291 -0.95 16.43 -1.40
C LEU A 291 -0.10 15.82 -0.28
N HIS A 292 -0.50 16.04 0.98
CA HIS A 292 0.13 15.43 2.18
C HIS A 292 1.67 15.52 2.20
N GLY A 293 2.22 16.65 1.74
CA GLY A 293 3.65 16.95 1.85
C GLY A 293 4.53 16.49 0.68
N ASN A 294 3.97 15.97 -0.40
CA ASN A 294 4.72 15.61 -1.60
C ASN A 294 3.98 16.02 -2.89
N ARG A 295 4.75 16.23 -3.96
CA ARG A 295 4.19 16.41 -5.30
C ARG A 295 3.98 15.04 -5.95
N THR A 296 2.77 14.82 -6.46
CA THR A 296 2.36 13.53 -7.04
C THR A 296 1.18 13.73 -8.00
N TYR A 297 0.72 12.67 -8.68
CA TYR A 297 -0.59 12.65 -9.31
C TYR A 297 -1.69 12.56 -8.25
N LEU A 298 -2.76 13.31 -8.45
CA LEU A 298 -3.91 13.32 -7.54
C LEU A 298 -5.19 13.76 -8.27
N LEU A 299 -6.32 13.42 -7.65
CA LEU A 299 -7.64 13.87 -8.11
C LEU A 299 -7.87 15.30 -7.62
N GLN A 300 -8.01 16.24 -8.55
CA GLN A 300 -8.23 17.66 -8.26
C GLN A 300 -9.02 18.31 -9.37
N ASP A 301 -9.78 19.37 -9.02
CA ASP A 301 -10.49 20.22 -9.97
C ASP A 301 -9.56 21.26 -10.64
N ASP A 302 -10.12 22.11 -11.49
CA ASP A 302 -9.35 23.12 -12.22
C ASP A 302 -8.77 24.22 -11.32
N ASP A 303 -9.35 24.45 -10.15
CA ASP A 303 -8.85 25.37 -9.12
C ASP A 303 -7.82 24.73 -8.19
N GLY A 304 -7.48 23.43 -8.40
CA GLY A 304 -6.52 22.69 -7.59
C GLY A 304 -7.08 22.17 -6.28
N GLN A 305 -8.42 22.19 -6.08
CA GLN A 305 -9.05 21.60 -4.91
C GLN A 305 -9.05 20.08 -5.05
N ILE A 306 -8.70 19.40 -3.95
CA ILE A 306 -8.68 17.94 -3.91
C ILE A 306 -10.09 17.40 -4.02
N LEU A 307 -10.33 16.61 -5.05
CA LEU A 307 -11.59 15.91 -5.25
C LEU A 307 -11.59 14.64 -4.40
N GLU A 308 -12.75 14.35 -3.85
CA GLU A 308 -12.95 13.13 -3.07
C GLU A 308 -13.20 11.97 -4.01
N GLY A 309 -12.41 10.91 -3.85
CA GLY A 309 -12.57 9.68 -4.61
C GLY A 309 -13.70 8.79 -4.06
N TYR A 310 -13.88 7.66 -4.71
CA TYR A 310 -14.78 6.60 -4.26
C TYR A 310 -14.19 5.22 -4.61
N SER A 311 -14.23 4.31 -3.67
CA SER A 311 -13.93 2.89 -3.86
C SER A 311 -14.71 2.03 -2.85
N ILE A 312 -15.16 0.85 -3.28
CA ILE A 312 -15.66 -0.18 -2.37
C ILE A 312 -14.58 -0.62 -1.37
N SER A 313 -13.31 -0.56 -1.78
CA SER A 313 -12.16 -0.88 -0.96
C SER A 313 -11.69 0.36 -0.18
N ALA A 314 -11.88 0.36 1.14
CA ALA A 314 -11.44 1.45 2.00
C ALA A 314 -9.91 1.68 1.96
N GLY A 315 -9.11 0.64 1.65
CA GLY A 315 -7.65 0.76 1.52
C GLY A 315 -7.19 1.37 0.20
N LEU A 316 -8.08 1.46 -0.81
CA LEU A 316 -7.82 2.12 -2.09
C LEU A 316 -8.57 3.46 -2.22
N ASP A 317 -9.35 3.86 -1.22
CA ASP A 317 -10.13 5.10 -1.20
C ASP A 317 -9.22 6.29 -0.80
N TYR A 318 -8.34 6.68 -1.73
CA TYR A 318 -7.36 7.75 -1.54
C TYR A 318 -7.16 8.51 -2.85
N PRO A 319 -7.27 9.87 -2.85
CA PRO A 319 -7.25 10.66 -4.06
C PRO A 319 -5.84 10.99 -4.58
N GLY A 320 -4.81 10.32 -4.10
CA GLY A 320 -3.42 10.53 -4.49
C GLY A 320 -2.65 9.22 -4.57
N ILE A 321 -1.36 9.31 -4.86
CA ILE A 321 -0.47 8.15 -5.01
C ILE A 321 0.94 8.49 -4.55
N GLY A 322 1.81 7.49 -4.36
CA GLY A 322 3.21 7.70 -4.09
C GLY A 322 3.95 8.36 -5.26
N PRO A 323 4.89 9.30 -4.98
CA PRO A 323 5.58 10.07 -6.03
C PRO A 323 6.45 9.22 -6.95
N GLU A 324 6.98 8.11 -6.47
CA GLU A 324 7.76 7.18 -7.30
C GLU A 324 6.86 6.49 -8.34
N HIS A 325 5.62 6.14 -8.01
CA HIS A 325 4.64 5.65 -8.99
C HIS A 325 4.35 6.68 -10.07
N SER A 326 4.21 7.96 -9.69
CA SER A 326 4.01 9.06 -10.66
C SER A 326 5.18 9.17 -11.65
N TRP A 327 6.39 9.02 -11.15
CA TRP A 327 7.59 9.00 -11.97
C TRP A 327 7.68 7.76 -12.87
N LEU A 328 7.37 6.58 -12.36
CA LEU A 328 7.34 5.33 -13.15
C LEU A 328 6.27 5.39 -14.26
N HIS A 329 5.15 6.05 -14.00
CA HIS A 329 4.10 6.31 -14.99
C HIS A 329 4.62 7.21 -16.12
N ASP A 330 5.22 8.36 -15.79
CA ASP A 330 5.71 9.33 -16.78
C ASP A 330 6.87 8.78 -17.63
N THR A 331 7.76 8.01 -17.00
CA THR A 331 8.88 7.35 -17.68
C THR A 331 8.48 6.09 -18.43
N LYS A 332 7.21 5.65 -18.33
CA LYS A 332 6.68 4.44 -18.96
C LYS A 332 7.36 3.15 -18.48
N ARG A 333 7.96 3.15 -17.30
CA ARG A 333 8.53 1.93 -16.71
C ARG A 333 7.44 1.00 -16.17
N ALA A 334 6.35 1.56 -15.68
CA ALA A 334 5.19 0.82 -15.23
C ALA A 334 3.91 1.29 -15.93
N GLU A 335 3.01 0.36 -16.16
CA GLU A 335 1.66 0.61 -16.68
C GLU A 335 0.69 0.74 -15.52
N TYR A 336 -0.34 1.57 -15.69
CA TYR A 336 -1.40 1.73 -14.69
C TYR A 336 -2.76 1.62 -15.35
N VAL A 337 -3.62 0.82 -14.72
CA VAL A 337 -4.96 0.51 -15.22
C VAL A 337 -5.98 0.64 -14.10
N ALA A 338 -7.23 0.94 -14.45
CA ALA A 338 -8.31 1.03 -13.48
C ALA A 338 -9.26 -0.17 -13.58
N ILE A 339 -9.68 -0.68 -12.43
CA ILE A 339 -10.64 -1.79 -12.29
C ILE A 339 -11.83 -1.30 -11.47
N THR A 340 -13.04 -1.57 -11.97
CA THR A 340 -14.29 -1.19 -11.29
C THR A 340 -14.58 -2.09 -10.07
N ASP A 341 -15.43 -1.57 -9.16
CA ASP A 341 -15.91 -2.32 -7.99
C ASP A 341 -16.59 -3.65 -8.37
N LYS A 342 -17.36 -3.64 -9.46
CA LYS A 342 -18.04 -4.85 -9.97
C LYS A 342 -17.05 -5.93 -10.41
N GLU A 343 -15.97 -5.53 -11.10
CA GLU A 343 -14.93 -6.45 -11.54
C GLU A 343 -14.13 -6.98 -10.36
N ALA A 344 -13.82 -6.12 -9.37
CA ALA A 344 -13.12 -6.52 -8.15
C ALA A 344 -13.95 -7.54 -7.32
N LEU A 345 -15.27 -7.34 -7.20
CA LEU A 345 -16.16 -8.29 -6.53
C LEU A 345 -16.23 -9.64 -7.25
N ALA A 346 -16.27 -9.65 -8.59
CA ALA A 346 -16.23 -10.88 -9.37
C ALA A 346 -14.90 -11.64 -9.15
N ALA A 347 -13.78 -10.93 -9.09
CA ALA A 347 -12.47 -11.52 -8.81
C ALA A 347 -12.37 -12.06 -7.37
N PHE A 348 -12.92 -11.33 -6.40
CA PHE A 348 -13.05 -11.80 -5.01
C PHE A 348 -13.74 -13.16 -4.95
N GLN A 349 -14.94 -13.29 -5.58
CA GLN A 349 -15.70 -14.53 -5.61
C GLN A 349 -14.97 -15.65 -6.36
N LEU A 350 -14.31 -15.35 -7.48
CA LEU A 350 -13.53 -16.32 -8.23
C LEU A 350 -12.38 -16.88 -7.38
N CYS A 351 -11.64 -16.03 -6.68
CA CYS A 351 -10.54 -16.44 -5.81
C CYS A 351 -11.02 -17.40 -4.71
N CYS A 352 -12.13 -17.06 -4.04
CA CYS A 352 -12.74 -17.92 -3.05
C CYS A 352 -13.11 -19.29 -3.63
N ALA A 353 -13.73 -19.32 -4.81
CA ALA A 353 -14.22 -20.55 -5.43
C ALA A 353 -13.13 -21.40 -6.12
N ALA A 354 -12.03 -20.76 -6.55
CA ALA A 354 -10.93 -21.44 -7.24
C ALA A 354 -9.84 -21.95 -6.29
N GLU A 355 -9.48 -21.11 -5.30
CA GLU A 355 -8.32 -21.37 -4.44
C GLU A 355 -8.68 -21.57 -2.97
N GLY A 356 -9.94 -21.35 -2.56
CA GLY A 356 -10.30 -21.37 -1.13
C GLY A 356 -9.63 -20.21 -0.36
N ILE A 357 -9.20 -19.16 -1.04
CA ILE A 357 -8.58 -17.99 -0.45
C ILE A 357 -9.59 -16.84 -0.47
N ILE A 358 -9.84 -16.22 0.68
CA ILE A 358 -10.67 -15.03 0.81
C ILE A 358 -9.74 -13.80 0.75
N PRO A 359 -9.60 -13.15 -0.42
CA PRO A 359 -8.71 -12.02 -0.56
C PRO A 359 -9.35 -10.76 0.05
N ALA A 360 -8.55 -9.76 0.44
CA ALA A 360 -9.09 -8.43 0.68
C ALA A 360 -9.61 -7.78 -0.62
N LEU A 361 -10.46 -6.76 -0.52
CA LEU A 361 -10.95 -6.03 -1.69
C LEU A 361 -9.82 -5.34 -2.46
N GLU A 362 -8.75 -4.93 -1.76
CA GLU A 362 -7.58 -4.33 -2.38
C GLU A 362 -6.93 -5.26 -3.43
N PRO A 363 -6.41 -6.46 -3.09
CA PRO A 363 -5.82 -7.35 -4.09
C PRO A 363 -6.83 -7.93 -5.07
N SER A 364 -8.14 -7.90 -4.77
CA SER A 364 -9.18 -8.30 -5.71
C SER A 364 -9.23 -7.42 -6.96
N HIS A 365 -8.85 -6.13 -6.86
CA HIS A 365 -8.68 -5.26 -8.02
C HIS A 365 -7.55 -5.75 -8.93
N ALA A 366 -6.40 -6.10 -8.34
CA ALA A 366 -5.28 -6.67 -9.11
C ALA A 366 -5.66 -8.00 -9.76
N LEU A 367 -6.34 -8.89 -9.03
CA LEU A 367 -6.82 -10.16 -9.57
C LEU A 367 -7.83 -9.98 -10.71
N ALA A 368 -8.70 -8.98 -10.63
CA ALA A 368 -9.63 -8.68 -11.73
C ALA A 368 -8.89 -8.30 -13.03
N HIS A 369 -7.75 -7.63 -12.92
CA HIS A 369 -6.93 -7.37 -14.09
C HIS A 369 -6.23 -8.64 -14.59
N VAL A 370 -5.74 -9.50 -13.70
CA VAL A 370 -5.21 -10.83 -14.06
C VAL A 370 -6.26 -11.63 -14.83
N MET A 371 -7.52 -11.63 -14.38
CA MET A 371 -8.63 -12.31 -15.06
C MET A 371 -8.84 -11.81 -16.50
N LYS A 372 -8.55 -10.54 -16.78
CA LYS A 372 -8.67 -9.97 -18.14
C LYS A 372 -7.53 -10.40 -19.05
N ILE A 373 -6.31 -10.41 -18.54
CA ILE A 373 -5.13 -10.60 -19.40
C ILE A 373 -4.66 -12.06 -19.48
N ALA A 374 -4.79 -12.84 -18.42
CA ALA A 374 -4.27 -14.20 -18.37
C ALA A 374 -4.79 -15.10 -19.50
N PRO A 375 -6.10 -15.07 -19.87
CA PRO A 375 -6.62 -15.89 -20.97
C PRO A 375 -6.00 -15.60 -22.34
N GLU A 376 -5.52 -14.37 -22.53
CA GLU A 376 -4.97 -13.90 -23.81
C GLU A 376 -3.44 -14.13 -23.94
N LEU A 377 -2.80 -14.55 -22.85
CA LEU A 377 -1.34 -14.74 -22.78
C LEU A 377 -0.96 -16.21 -22.98
N PRO A 378 0.26 -16.50 -23.48
CA PRO A 378 0.76 -17.86 -23.64
C PRO A 378 0.74 -18.65 -22.31
N ARG A 379 0.64 -20.00 -22.42
CA ARG A 379 0.59 -20.88 -21.23
C ARG A 379 1.89 -20.92 -20.41
N ASP A 380 2.99 -20.54 -20.99
CA ASP A 380 4.30 -20.43 -20.34
C ASP A 380 4.57 -19.02 -19.80
N HIS A 381 3.68 -18.07 -20.04
CA HIS A 381 3.77 -16.72 -19.47
C HIS A 381 3.55 -16.74 -17.95
N LEU A 382 4.45 -16.13 -17.20
CA LEU A 382 4.41 -16.11 -15.73
C LEU A 382 3.90 -14.77 -15.22
N ILE A 383 2.80 -14.80 -14.48
CA ILE A 383 2.26 -13.64 -13.77
C ILE A 383 2.52 -13.83 -12.27
N VAL A 384 3.18 -12.85 -11.62
CA VAL A 384 3.27 -12.78 -10.16
C VAL A 384 2.42 -11.62 -9.67
N MET A 385 1.41 -11.91 -8.85
CA MET A 385 0.52 -10.92 -8.25
C MET A 385 0.71 -10.86 -6.73
N ASN A 386 0.77 -9.64 -6.14
CA ASN A 386 0.80 -9.51 -4.69
C ASN A 386 -0.59 -9.66 -4.08
N MET A 387 -0.81 -10.73 -3.30
CA MET A 387 -1.96 -10.92 -2.42
C MET A 387 -1.69 -10.17 -1.12
N CYS A 388 -1.93 -8.86 -1.11
CA CYS A 388 -1.42 -7.95 -0.10
C CYS A 388 -2.22 -7.88 1.21
N GLY A 389 -3.38 -8.54 1.28
CA GLY A 389 -4.21 -8.59 2.47
C GLY A 389 -5.34 -9.61 2.38
N ARG A 390 -5.77 -10.14 3.53
CA ARG A 390 -6.88 -11.09 3.62
C ARG A 390 -8.22 -10.41 3.83
N GLY A 391 -9.29 -11.08 3.39
CA GLY A 391 -10.63 -10.52 3.30
C GLY A 391 -11.50 -10.59 4.55
N ASP A 392 -11.00 -11.12 5.67
CA ASP A 392 -11.82 -11.22 6.92
C ASP A 392 -12.38 -9.86 7.37
N LYS A 393 -11.68 -8.78 7.07
CA LYS A 393 -12.13 -7.41 7.37
C LYS A 393 -13.28 -6.95 6.47
N ASP A 394 -13.41 -7.53 5.28
CA ASP A 394 -14.30 -7.06 4.21
C ASP A 394 -15.59 -7.87 4.09
N ILE A 395 -15.73 -8.98 4.83
CA ILE A 395 -16.86 -9.90 4.70
C ILE A 395 -18.22 -9.22 4.84
N PHE A 396 -18.38 -8.27 5.78
CA PHE A 396 -19.64 -7.54 5.95
C PHE A 396 -19.93 -6.60 4.76
N ALA A 397 -18.91 -5.91 4.26
CA ALA A 397 -19.05 -5.04 3.09
C ALA A 397 -19.37 -5.87 1.84
N VAL A 398 -18.67 -6.98 1.63
CA VAL A 398 -18.89 -7.88 0.50
C VAL A 398 -20.30 -8.52 0.59
N ALA A 399 -20.72 -9.02 1.76
CA ALA A 399 -22.06 -9.57 1.97
C ALA A 399 -23.15 -8.57 1.56
N LYS A 400 -23.05 -7.33 2.04
CA LYS A 400 -23.99 -6.25 1.69
C LYS A 400 -24.05 -6.01 0.17
N HIS A 401 -22.92 -5.98 -0.53
CA HIS A 401 -22.88 -5.77 -1.98
C HIS A 401 -23.38 -6.98 -2.78
N LEU A 402 -23.27 -8.19 -2.21
CA LEU A 402 -23.82 -9.40 -2.81
C LEU A 402 -25.28 -9.67 -2.42
N GLY A 403 -25.89 -8.81 -1.60
CA GLY A 403 -27.28 -8.94 -1.18
C GLY A 403 -27.54 -9.98 -0.08
N PHE A 404 -26.49 -10.37 0.67
CA PHE A 404 -26.62 -11.22 1.84
C PHE A 404 -26.82 -10.37 3.10
N ASP A 405 -27.81 -10.73 3.91
CA ASP A 405 -27.98 -10.17 5.26
C ASP A 405 -27.20 -11.02 6.27
N MET A 406 -26.19 -10.44 6.88
CA MET A 406 -25.35 -11.09 7.89
C MET A 406 -26.00 -11.10 9.29
N GLU A 407 -27.10 -10.35 9.48
CA GLU A 407 -27.86 -10.31 10.75
C GLU A 407 -28.94 -11.40 10.81
N GLU A 408 -29.32 -12.00 9.67
CA GLU A 408 -30.29 -13.10 9.59
C GLU A 408 -29.66 -14.51 9.66
N ALA A 409 -28.37 -14.62 9.90
CA ALA A 409 -27.69 -15.92 10.03
C ALA A 409 -27.70 -16.41 11.50
N ASP A 410 -28.93 -16.69 12.03
CA ASP A 410 -29.16 -17.44 13.25
C ASP A 410 -29.65 -18.85 12.94
#